data_45b22913e33262211b20692a123f16e5
#
_entry.id   45b22913e33262211b20692a123f16e5
#
_cell.length_a   1.000
_cell.length_b   1.000
_cell.length_c   1.000
_cell.angle_alpha   90.00
_cell.angle_beta   90.00
_cell.angle_gamma   90.00
#
_symmetry.space_group_name_H-M   'P 1'
#
loop_
_entity.id
_entity.type
_entity.pdbx_description
1 polymer ?
#
loop_
_entity_poly.entity_id
_entity_poly.type
_entity_poly.pdbx_seq_one_letter_code
_entity_poly.pdbx_strand_id
1 'polypeptide(L)'
;MIESQVFSVSDFLIDLHSGNREELLTPHGYYSLRANPEVMEKSYQMLQASGTPIIYQSQDCGNLYHAASVDYGLPSILLEQGENGTCLPEDVLAMKESVKQVARYLFEGIMPYYKQAPLIFDDSYYLTCQRSGCWMCFVRPNQTVQAGQVIGEICDIYGNILEKVTAKEDRLVLYQKATLVVHQGEVLLAVASKKPESYQTSEREAHD
;
A
#
# COMPACT_ATOMS: atom_id res chain seq x y z
N MET A 1 -23.51 -1.01 9.38
CA MET A 1 -23.36 -0.86 10.87
C MET A 1 -22.21 0.06 11.23
N ILE A 2 -20.95 -0.19 10.77
CA ILE A 2 -19.82 0.72 11.05
C ILE A 2 -20.10 2.13 10.51
N GLU A 3 -20.51 2.26 9.26
CA GLU A 3 -20.79 3.55 8.61
C GLU A 3 -21.78 4.40 9.39
N SER A 4 -22.92 3.83 9.75
CA SER A 4 -23.99 4.59 10.41
C SER A 4 -23.77 4.87 11.90
N GLN A 5 -22.92 4.10 12.57
CA GLN A 5 -22.71 4.20 14.03
C GLN A 5 -21.33 4.79 14.39
N VAL A 6 -20.35 4.67 13.51
CA VAL A 6 -18.99 5.12 13.77
C VAL A 6 -18.66 6.36 12.94
N PHE A 7 -18.81 6.32 11.61
CA PHE A 7 -18.37 7.45 10.77
C PHE A 7 -19.11 8.75 11.06
N SER A 8 -20.43 8.66 11.37
CA SER A 8 -21.25 9.85 11.68
C SER A 8 -20.86 10.59 12.96
N VAL A 9 -20.04 9.99 13.82
CA VAL A 9 -19.61 10.55 15.12
C VAL A 9 -18.09 10.64 15.26
N SER A 10 -17.37 10.41 14.15
CA SER A 10 -15.90 10.45 14.12
C SER A 10 -15.41 11.66 13.35
N ASP A 11 -14.24 12.18 13.71
CA ASP A 11 -13.57 13.28 13.01
C ASP A 11 -12.52 12.76 12.01
N PHE A 12 -11.97 11.55 12.25
CA PHE A 12 -10.91 10.94 11.44
C PHE A 12 -11.02 9.42 11.46
N LEU A 13 -10.51 8.76 10.43
CA LEU A 13 -10.37 7.30 10.37
C LEU A 13 -8.92 6.89 10.09
N ILE A 14 -8.41 5.94 10.87
CA ILE A 14 -7.19 5.20 10.56
C ILE A 14 -7.56 3.73 10.47
N ASP A 15 -7.56 3.18 9.26
CA ASP A 15 -7.82 1.77 9.00
C ASP A 15 -6.50 1.00 9.05
N LEU A 16 -6.39 0.01 9.94
CA LEU A 16 -5.14 -0.70 10.20
C LEU A 16 -5.19 -2.09 9.60
N HIS A 17 -4.31 -2.34 8.67
CA HIS A 17 -4.18 -3.60 7.96
C HIS A 17 -2.79 -4.22 8.14
N SER A 18 -2.68 -5.50 7.88
CA SER A 18 -1.42 -6.22 7.69
C SER A 18 -1.58 -7.26 6.60
N GLY A 19 -0.46 -7.66 5.98
CA GLY A 19 -0.46 -8.75 5.02
C GLY A 19 -1.08 -10.01 5.61
N ASN A 20 -1.92 -10.69 4.82
CA ASN A 20 -2.49 -11.97 5.24
C ASN A 20 -1.38 -13.05 5.31
N ARG A 21 -1.72 -14.26 5.75
CA ARG A 21 -0.75 -15.35 5.96
C ARG A 21 0.04 -15.78 4.71
N GLU A 22 -0.32 -15.28 3.55
CA GLU A 22 0.31 -15.61 2.27
C GLU A 22 0.93 -14.38 1.59
N GLU A 23 1.09 -13.28 2.33
CA GLU A 23 1.55 -12.00 1.79
C GLU A 23 2.78 -11.47 2.52
N LEU A 24 3.85 -11.25 1.76
CA LEU A 24 4.94 -10.37 2.14
C LEU A 24 4.69 -9.00 1.54
N LEU A 25 4.81 -7.94 2.31
CA LEU A 25 4.55 -6.58 1.83
C LEU A 25 5.63 -5.60 2.31
N THR A 26 5.76 -4.52 1.56
CA THR A 26 6.47 -3.32 1.99
C THR A 26 5.48 -2.46 2.79
N PRO A 27 5.85 -1.90 3.95
CA PRO A 27 5.00 -0.97 4.67
C PRO A 27 4.59 0.20 3.79
N HIS A 28 3.30 0.48 3.71
CA HIS A 28 2.74 1.56 2.90
C HIS A 28 1.38 2.03 3.44
N GLY A 29 0.92 3.16 2.93
CA GLY A 29 -0.39 3.66 3.31
C GLY A 29 -1.16 4.20 2.11
N TYR A 30 -2.49 4.25 2.24
CA TYR A 30 -3.40 4.69 1.19
C TYR A 30 -4.26 5.85 1.65
N TYR A 31 -4.60 6.72 0.70
CA TYR A 31 -5.73 7.65 0.82
C TYR A 31 -6.48 7.75 -0.51
N SER A 32 -7.72 8.24 -0.47
CA SER A 32 -8.57 8.31 -1.66
C SER A 32 -8.37 9.61 -2.42
N LEU A 33 -8.11 9.51 -3.74
CA LEU A 33 -8.16 10.66 -4.67
C LEU A 33 -9.59 11.04 -5.10
N ARG A 34 -10.60 10.32 -4.63
CA ARG A 34 -12.01 10.56 -4.99
C ARG A 34 -12.77 11.43 -3.99
N ALA A 35 -12.14 11.72 -2.86
CA ALA A 35 -12.70 12.62 -1.85
C ALA A 35 -12.62 14.08 -2.30
N ASN A 36 -13.28 14.98 -1.56
CA ASN A 36 -13.13 16.41 -1.81
C ASN A 36 -11.70 16.88 -1.47
N PRO A 37 -11.22 18.02 -2.01
CA PRO A 37 -9.84 18.47 -1.86
C PRO A 37 -9.38 18.63 -0.40
N GLU A 38 -10.23 19.12 0.49
CA GLU A 38 -9.91 19.32 1.90
C GLU A 38 -9.68 17.98 2.62
N VAL A 39 -10.55 16.99 2.37
CA VAL A 39 -10.41 15.63 2.90
C VAL A 39 -9.17 14.95 2.34
N MET A 40 -8.89 15.10 1.04
CA MET A 40 -7.68 14.55 0.41
C MET A 40 -6.41 15.12 1.05
N GLU A 41 -6.32 16.44 1.17
CA GLU A 41 -5.16 17.11 1.76
C GLU A 41 -4.94 16.67 3.21
N LYS A 42 -6.00 16.63 4.02
CA LYS A 42 -5.90 16.19 5.41
C LYS A 42 -5.49 14.72 5.53
N SER A 43 -6.02 13.84 4.69
CA SER A 43 -5.64 12.42 4.64
C SER A 43 -4.18 12.25 4.22
N TYR A 44 -3.71 13.02 3.24
CA TYR A 44 -2.31 13.02 2.83
C TYR A 44 -1.38 13.46 3.97
N GLN A 45 -1.72 14.53 4.69
CA GLN A 45 -0.97 14.99 5.87
C GLN A 45 -0.96 13.95 6.99
N MET A 46 -2.05 13.22 7.21
CA MET A 46 -2.09 12.09 8.15
C MET A 46 -1.10 10.98 7.75
N LEU A 47 -1.00 10.64 6.47
CA LEU A 47 0.00 9.67 5.98
C LEU A 47 1.43 10.19 6.13
N GLN A 48 1.67 11.47 5.85
CA GLN A 48 2.98 12.09 6.11
C GLN A 48 3.34 12.00 7.60
N ALA A 49 2.38 12.27 8.48
CA ALA A 49 2.59 12.18 9.93
C ALA A 49 2.82 10.74 10.41
N SER A 50 2.26 9.73 9.74
CA SER A 50 2.46 8.32 10.11
C SER A 50 3.90 7.83 9.94
N GLY A 51 4.68 8.50 9.06
CA GLY A 51 6.05 8.07 8.72
C GLY A 51 6.11 6.86 7.79
N THR A 52 5.00 6.47 7.17
CA THR A 52 5.02 5.38 6.20
C THR A 52 5.99 5.70 5.05
N PRO A 53 6.82 4.75 4.60
CA PRO A 53 7.80 5.02 3.54
C PRO A 53 7.18 5.16 2.16
N ILE A 54 5.96 4.68 1.98
CA ILE A 54 5.24 4.71 0.70
C ILE A 54 3.82 5.21 0.94
N ILE A 55 3.39 6.17 0.11
CA ILE A 55 2.02 6.67 0.05
C ILE A 55 1.42 6.32 -1.30
N TYR A 56 0.32 5.59 -1.30
CA TYR A 56 -0.43 5.26 -2.50
C TYR A 56 -1.69 6.12 -2.60
N GLN A 57 -1.79 6.85 -3.70
CA GLN A 57 -2.93 7.71 -4.05
C GLN A 57 -3.96 6.85 -4.78
N SER A 58 -4.97 6.37 -4.06
CA SER A 58 -5.91 5.38 -4.61
C SER A 58 -7.12 6.01 -5.29
N GLN A 59 -7.46 5.51 -6.47
CA GLN A 59 -8.71 5.77 -7.16
C GLN A 59 -9.72 4.63 -7.03
N ASP A 60 -9.37 3.56 -6.33
CA ASP A 60 -10.25 2.42 -6.09
C ASP A 60 -11.48 2.82 -5.25
N CYS A 61 -12.41 1.89 -5.08
CA CYS A 61 -13.58 2.02 -4.22
C CYS A 61 -13.85 0.68 -3.50
N GLY A 62 -14.69 0.74 -2.47
CA GLY A 62 -15.15 -0.46 -1.76
C GLY A 62 -14.44 -0.76 -0.45
N ASN A 63 -13.38 -0.01 -0.08
CA ASN A 63 -12.73 -0.12 1.22
C ASN A 63 -13.32 0.87 2.24
N LEU A 64 -13.12 0.62 3.54
CA LEU A 64 -13.69 1.47 4.60
C LEU A 64 -13.17 2.91 4.52
N TYR A 65 -11.87 3.12 4.30
CA TYR A 65 -11.29 4.45 4.18
C TYR A 65 -11.82 5.23 2.97
N HIS A 66 -12.18 4.54 1.87
CA HIS A 66 -12.85 5.16 0.72
C HIS A 66 -14.26 5.63 1.07
N ALA A 67 -15.07 4.73 1.64
CA ALA A 67 -16.43 5.08 2.05
C ALA A 67 -16.40 6.25 3.04
N ALA A 68 -15.54 6.21 4.03
CA ALA A 68 -15.38 7.28 5.00
C ALA A 68 -14.99 8.62 4.34
N SER A 69 -14.01 8.61 3.42
CA SER A 69 -13.53 9.83 2.77
C SER A 69 -14.54 10.40 1.76
N VAL A 70 -15.15 9.54 0.94
CA VAL A 70 -15.97 9.96 -0.21
C VAL A 70 -17.41 10.21 0.20
N ASP A 71 -18.02 9.29 0.95
CA ASP A 71 -19.44 9.32 1.26
C ASP A 71 -19.74 10.13 2.53
N TYR A 72 -18.79 10.17 3.47
CA TYR A 72 -18.96 10.86 4.76
C TYR A 72 -18.08 12.10 4.92
N GLY A 73 -17.18 12.38 3.97
CA GLY A 73 -16.28 13.55 4.06
C GLY A 73 -15.30 13.48 5.23
N LEU A 74 -15.00 12.27 5.70
CA LEU A 74 -14.16 12.02 6.87
C LEU A 74 -12.69 11.81 6.41
N PRO A 75 -11.73 12.66 6.80
CA PRO A 75 -10.32 12.41 6.48
C PRO A 75 -9.89 11.02 6.95
N SER A 76 -9.42 10.19 6.02
CA SER A 76 -9.25 8.77 6.27
C SER A 76 -8.02 8.21 5.56
N ILE A 77 -7.29 7.35 6.26
CA ILE A 77 -6.13 6.64 5.74
C ILE A 77 -6.23 5.15 6.04
N LEU A 78 -5.55 4.35 5.22
CA LEU A 78 -5.26 2.95 5.52
C LEU A 78 -3.74 2.79 5.66
N LEU A 79 -3.29 2.06 6.67
CA LEU A 79 -1.89 1.70 6.89
C LEU A 79 -1.73 0.19 6.78
N GLU A 80 -0.76 -0.25 5.95
CA GLU A 80 -0.34 -1.64 5.81
C GLU A 80 1.01 -1.82 6.50
N GLN A 81 1.06 -2.69 7.52
CA GLN A 81 2.25 -3.00 8.30
C GLN A 81 2.21 -4.43 8.82
N GLY A 82 3.31 -5.17 8.64
CA GLY A 82 3.39 -6.60 8.98
C GLY A 82 3.00 -7.52 7.83
N GLU A 83 3.38 -8.77 7.91
CA GLU A 83 3.31 -9.74 6.81
C GLU A 83 3.03 -11.16 7.30
N ASN A 84 2.68 -12.06 6.37
CA ASN A 84 2.47 -13.49 6.61
C ASN A 84 1.43 -13.83 7.68
N GLY A 85 0.47 -12.93 7.98
CA GLY A 85 -0.49 -13.11 9.05
C GLY A 85 0.18 -13.28 10.42
N THR A 86 1.41 -12.77 10.57
CA THR A 86 2.18 -12.82 11.83
C THR A 86 1.88 -11.58 12.67
N CYS A 87 2.23 -11.65 13.94
CA CYS A 87 2.15 -10.54 14.89
C CYS A 87 3.53 -10.37 15.53
N LEU A 88 4.49 -9.88 14.75
CA LEU A 88 5.84 -9.65 15.23
C LEU A 88 5.88 -8.39 16.11
N PRO A 89 6.63 -8.40 17.24
CA PRO A 89 6.74 -7.24 18.13
C PRO A 89 7.17 -5.96 17.41
N GLU A 90 8.09 -6.06 16.46
CA GLU A 90 8.58 -4.94 15.65
C GLU A 90 7.48 -4.31 14.78
N ASP A 91 6.61 -5.12 14.16
CA ASP A 91 5.49 -4.62 13.35
C ASP A 91 4.44 -3.93 14.22
N VAL A 92 4.13 -4.51 15.37
CA VAL A 92 3.21 -3.92 16.35
C VAL A 92 3.75 -2.57 16.85
N LEU A 93 5.05 -2.49 17.16
CA LEU A 93 5.68 -1.24 17.62
C LEU A 93 5.69 -0.18 16.51
N ALA A 94 5.99 -0.57 15.27
CA ALA A 94 5.98 0.34 14.13
C ALA A 94 4.57 0.88 13.85
N MET A 95 3.56 0.02 13.80
CA MET A 95 2.16 0.43 13.63
C MET A 95 1.68 1.34 14.76
N LYS A 96 1.99 0.98 16.01
CA LYS A 96 1.66 1.80 17.20
C LYS A 96 2.31 3.18 17.11
N GLU A 97 3.58 3.26 16.68
CA GLU A 97 4.26 4.55 16.56
C GLU A 97 3.64 5.40 15.45
N SER A 98 3.32 4.80 14.29
CA SER A 98 2.62 5.50 13.20
C SER A 98 1.29 6.08 13.68
N VAL A 99 0.46 5.32 14.37
CA VAL A 99 -0.82 5.81 14.93
C VAL A 99 -0.59 6.96 15.93
N LYS A 100 0.42 6.85 16.82
CA LYS A 100 0.75 7.92 17.77
C LYS A 100 1.17 9.20 17.07
N GLN A 101 1.99 9.13 16.02
CA GLN A 101 2.43 10.31 15.28
C GLN A 101 1.25 10.97 14.55
N VAL A 102 0.36 10.19 13.96
CA VAL A 102 -0.88 10.73 13.38
C VAL A 102 -1.73 11.41 14.45
N ALA A 103 -1.92 10.79 15.61
CA ALA A 103 -2.67 11.39 16.71
C ALA A 103 -2.04 12.71 17.20
N ARG A 104 -0.71 12.77 17.35
CA ARG A 104 -0.02 14.02 17.72
C ARG A 104 -0.21 15.10 16.67
N TYR A 105 -0.14 14.75 15.39
CA TYR A 105 -0.44 15.69 14.32
C TYR A 105 -1.89 16.22 14.41
N LEU A 106 -2.85 15.34 14.61
CA LEU A 106 -4.26 15.70 14.64
C LEU A 106 -4.66 16.55 15.86
N PHE A 107 -4.12 16.23 17.04
CA PHE A 107 -4.54 16.86 18.31
C PHE A 107 -3.60 17.96 18.81
N GLU A 108 -2.31 17.90 18.45
CA GLU A 108 -1.29 18.84 18.91
C GLU A 108 -0.76 19.74 17.77
N GLY A 109 -1.11 19.45 16.51
CA GLY A 109 -0.58 20.17 15.33
C GLY A 109 0.89 19.90 15.03
N ILE A 110 1.46 18.83 15.61
CA ILE A 110 2.90 18.53 15.50
C ILE A 110 3.12 17.57 14.32
N MET A 111 3.69 18.08 13.22
CA MET A 111 4.15 17.26 12.10
C MET A 111 5.56 16.72 12.43
N PRO A 112 5.73 15.39 12.49
CA PRO A 112 7.06 14.82 12.76
C PRO A 112 8.00 15.04 11.57
N TYR A 113 9.29 15.17 11.88
CA TYR A 113 10.34 15.25 10.86
C TYR A 113 10.87 13.86 10.53
N TYR A 114 10.84 13.50 9.26
CA TYR A 114 11.47 12.29 8.72
C TYR A 114 12.61 12.67 7.77
N LYS A 115 13.74 11.95 7.89
CA LYS A 115 14.93 12.21 7.06
C LYS A 115 14.68 11.98 5.55
N GLN A 116 13.76 11.10 5.22
CA GLN A 116 13.40 10.78 3.85
C GLN A 116 11.91 11.05 3.64
N ALA A 117 11.59 11.72 2.54
CA ALA A 117 10.20 11.87 2.13
C ALA A 117 9.65 10.51 1.64
N PRO A 118 8.36 10.24 1.83
CA PRO A 118 7.75 9.02 1.32
C PRO A 118 7.79 8.99 -0.22
N LEU A 119 7.89 7.79 -0.77
CA LEU A 119 7.65 7.57 -2.20
C LEU A 119 6.15 7.67 -2.48
N ILE A 120 5.76 8.37 -3.53
CA ILE A 120 4.35 8.54 -3.90
C ILE A 120 4.05 7.76 -5.16
N PHE A 121 2.97 6.96 -5.13
CA PHE A 121 2.48 6.16 -6.24
C PHE A 121 0.99 6.41 -6.44
N ASP A 122 0.52 6.32 -7.69
CA ASP A 122 -0.89 6.44 -8.07
C ASP A 122 -1.32 5.42 -9.12
N ASP A 123 -0.38 4.59 -9.56
CA ASP A 123 -0.61 3.53 -10.53
C ASP A 123 0.03 2.23 -10.07
N SER A 124 -0.77 1.18 -10.06
CA SER A 124 -0.33 -0.17 -9.72
C SER A 124 -1.10 -1.21 -10.52
N TYR A 125 -0.51 -2.37 -10.68
CA TYR A 125 -1.22 -3.51 -11.24
C TYR A 125 -0.83 -4.81 -10.53
N TYR A 126 -1.73 -5.78 -10.63
CA TYR A 126 -1.50 -7.14 -10.16
C TYR A 126 -0.99 -8.03 -11.27
N LEU A 127 0.06 -8.78 -10.96
CA LEU A 127 0.53 -9.88 -11.80
C LEU A 127 -0.13 -11.18 -11.31
N THR A 128 -0.88 -11.81 -12.21
CA THR A 128 -1.59 -13.06 -11.94
C THR A 128 -0.97 -14.21 -12.71
N CYS A 129 -1.03 -15.42 -12.15
CA CYS A 129 -0.56 -16.62 -12.83
C CYS A 129 -1.58 -17.13 -13.86
N GLN A 130 -1.08 -17.67 -14.97
CA GLN A 130 -1.86 -18.32 -16.03
C GLN A 130 -1.92 -19.83 -15.85
N ARG A 131 -1.13 -20.40 -14.94
CA ARG A 131 -1.04 -21.82 -14.65
C ARG A 131 -1.08 -22.08 -13.15
N SER A 132 -1.67 -23.21 -12.75
CA SER A 132 -1.52 -23.72 -11.39
C SER A 132 -0.21 -24.48 -11.25
N GLY A 133 0.46 -24.40 -10.09
CA GLY A 133 1.71 -25.09 -9.84
C GLY A 133 2.45 -24.60 -8.61
N CYS A 134 3.75 -24.86 -8.59
CA CYS A 134 4.66 -24.39 -7.54
C CYS A 134 5.26 -23.04 -7.94
N TRP A 135 4.94 -22.00 -7.16
CA TRP A 135 5.44 -20.65 -7.37
C TRP A 135 6.84 -20.45 -6.78
N MET A 136 7.76 -20.04 -7.62
CA MET A 136 9.13 -19.70 -7.26
C MET A 136 9.36 -18.23 -7.56
N CYS A 137 9.29 -17.37 -6.52
CA CYS A 137 9.48 -15.94 -6.64
C CYS A 137 10.96 -15.58 -6.55
N PHE A 138 11.45 -14.72 -7.45
CA PHE A 138 12.84 -14.26 -7.52
C PHE A 138 13.06 -12.83 -7.02
N VAL A 139 11.98 -12.17 -6.60
CA VAL A 139 12.02 -10.78 -6.12
C VAL A 139 11.42 -10.68 -4.71
N ARG A 140 11.62 -9.55 -4.08
CA ARG A 140 11.10 -9.25 -2.74
C ARG A 140 10.32 -7.93 -2.73
N PRO A 141 9.43 -7.72 -1.75
CA PRO A 141 8.86 -6.40 -1.51
C PRO A 141 9.94 -5.33 -1.36
N ASN A 142 9.66 -4.13 -1.80
CA ASN A 142 10.58 -2.98 -1.88
C ASN A 142 11.72 -3.12 -2.90
N GLN A 143 11.71 -4.14 -3.75
CA GLN A 143 12.67 -4.29 -4.84
C GLN A 143 12.10 -3.67 -6.14
N THR A 144 12.93 -2.90 -6.84
CA THR A 144 12.60 -2.45 -8.20
C THR A 144 12.87 -3.56 -9.20
N VAL A 145 11.93 -3.77 -10.12
CA VAL A 145 12.05 -4.69 -11.26
C VAL A 145 12.08 -3.91 -12.56
N GLN A 146 12.72 -4.46 -13.58
CA GLN A 146 12.83 -3.84 -14.91
C GLN A 146 11.90 -4.53 -15.91
N ALA A 147 11.46 -3.79 -16.93
CA ALA A 147 10.68 -4.35 -18.04
C ALA A 147 11.40 -5.56 -18.66
N GLY A 148 10.68 -6.66 -18.83
CA GLY A 148 11.21 -7.93 -19.34
C GLY A 148 11.99 -8.78 -18.34
N GLN A 149 12.25 -8.30 -17.13
CA GLN A 149 12.88 -9.11 -16.07
C GLN A 149 11.99 -10.28 -15.70
N VAL A 150 12.56 -11.50 -15.65
CA VAL A 150 11.89 -12.68 -15.06
C VAL A 150 11.86 -12.50 -13.55
N ILE A 151 10.68 -12.42 -12.97
CA ILE A 151 10.45 -12.17 -11.55
C ILE A 151 10.00 -13.40 -10.77
N GLY A 152 9.76 -14.48 -11.49
CA GLY A 152 9.49 -15.80 -10.91
C GLY A 152 9.04 -16.80 -11.97
N GLU A 153 8.86 -18.04 -11.53
CA GLU A 153 8.46 -19.16 -12.37
C GLU A 153 7.39 -20.01 -11.65
N ILE A 154 6.49 -20.58 -12.43
CA ILE A 154 5.57 -21.61 -11.94
C ILE A 154 6.04 -22.93 -12.53
N CYS A 155 6.28 -23.91 -11.66
CA CYS A 155 6.78 -25.23 -12.03
C CYS A 155 5.74 -26.32 -11.67
N ASP A 156 5.86 -27.47 -12.34
CA ASP A 156 5.20 -28.69 -11.86
C ASP A 156 5.94 -29.29 -10.66
N ILE A 157 5.41 -30.37 -10.11
CA ILE A 157 6.02 -31.07 -8.95
C ILE A 157 7.37 -31.74 -9.27
N TYR A 158 7.76 -31.83 -10.55
CA TYR A 158 9.02 -32.37 -11.00
C TYR A 158 10.06 -31.28 -11.32
N GLY A 159 9.66 -30.00 -11.20
CA GLY A 159 10.53 -28.85 -11.48
C GLY A 159 10.53 -28.40 -12.95
N ASN A 160 9.65 -28.94 -13.81
CA ASN A 160 9.51 -28.44 -15.17
C ASN A 160 8.78 -27.10 -15.14
N ILE A 161 9.33 -26.10 -15.84
CA ILE A 161 8.76 -24.76 -15.92
C ILE A 161 7.48 -24.80 -16.75
N LEU A 162 6.36 -24.41 -16.16
CA LEU A 162 5.05 -24.28 -16.79
C LEU A 162 4.79 -22.86 -17.27
N GLU A 163 5.33 -21.86 -16.56
CA GLU A 163 5.15 -20.43 -16.85
C GLU A 163 6.35 -19.63 -16.32
N LYS A 164 6.80 -18.64 -17.11
CA LYS A 164 7.71 -17.58 -16.65
C LYS A 164 6.92 -16.30 -16.48
N VAL A 165 6.99 -15.74 -15.27
CA VAL A 165 6.35 -14.48 -14.93
C VAL A 165 7.37 -13.36 -15.13
N THR A 166 7.04 -12.38 -15.97
CA THR A 166 7.93 -11.26 -16.31
C THR A 166 7.29 -9.93 -15.94
N ALA A 167 8.12 -8.99 -15.48
CA ALA A 167 7.68 -7.61 -15.29
C ALA A 167 7.38 -6.97 -16.66
N LYS A 168 6.25 -6.26 -16.77
CA LYS A 168 5.86 -5.58 -18.02
C LYS A 168 6.58 -4.24 -18.18
N GLU A 169 6.89 -3.59 -17.07
CA GLU A 169 7.46 -2.25 -16.97
C GLU A 169 8.37 -2.16 -15.75
N ASP A 170 9.16 -1.08 -15.67
CA ASP A 170 9.97 -0.76 -14.49
C ASP A 170 9.05 -0.37 -13.33
N ARG A 171 9.05 -1.14 -12.26
CA ARG A 171 8.11 -0.99 -11.13
C ARG A 171 8.76 -1.33 -9.79
N LEU A 172 8.16 -0.85 -8.71
CA LEU A 172 8.47 -1.27 -7.34
C LEU A 172 7.53 -2.40 -6.93
N VAL A 173 8.06 -3.45 -6.33
CA VAL A 173 7.25 -4.54 -5.74
C VAL A 173 6.67 -4.05 -4.42
N LEU A 174 5.35 -3.94 -4.33
CA LEU A 174 4.64 -3.57 -3.11
C LEU A 174 4.34 -4.81 -2.26
N TYR A 175 3.83 -5.83 -2.90
CA TYR A 175 3.52 -7.08 -2.22
C TYR A 175 3.89 -8.31 -3.08
N GLN A 176 4.11 -9.43 -2.41
CA GLN A 176 4.46 -10.71 -3.00
C GLN A 176 3.68 -11.84 -2.32
N LYS A 177 3.14 -12.77 -3.11
CA LYS A 177 2.57 -14.01 -2.59
C LYS A 177 3.66 -14.94 -2.06
N ALA A 178 3.53 -15.36 -0.81
CA ALA A 178 4.54 -16.15 -0.08
C ALA A 178 4.26 -17.66 -0.04
N THR A 179 3.17 -18.13 -0.65
CA THR A 179 2.83 -19.55 -0.71
C THR A 179 3.57 -20.27 -1.83
N LEU A 180 3.90 -21.54 -1.60
CA LEU A 180 4.49 -22.39 -2.64
C LEU A 180 3.47 -22.78 -3.72
N VAL A 181 2.23 -23.07 -3.32
CA VAL A 181 1.20 -23.56 -4.25
C VAL A 181 0.31 -22.39 -4.69
N VAL A 182 0.12 -22.27 -6.00
CA VAL A 182 -0.75 -21.24 -6.60
C VAL A 182 -1.72 -21.88 -7.60
N HIS A 183 -2.89 -21.29 -7.71
CA HIS A 183 -3.91 -21.67 -8.69
C HIS A 183 -4.02 -20.63 -9.80
N GLN A 184 -4.34 -21.08 -11.00
CA GLN A 184 -4.56 -20.21 -12.15
C GLN A 184 -5.49 -19.03 -11.79
N GLY A 185 -5.07 -17.81 -12.13
CA GLY A 185 -5.79 -16.58 -11.86
C GLY A 185 -5.46 -15.93 -10.51
N GLU A 186 -4.71 -16.60 -9.62
CA GLU A 186 -4.30 -15.98 -8.38
C GLU A 186 -3.27 -14.87 -8.60
N VAL A 187 -3.33 -13.87 -7.75
CA VAL A 187 -2.37 -12.76 -7.72
C VAL A 187 -1.06 -13.24 -7.10
N LEU A 188 0.04 -12.99 -7.81
CA LEU A 188 1.40 -13.32 -7.38
C LEU A 188 2.14 -12.13 -6.78
N LEU A 189 1.94 -10.95 -7.37
CA LEU A 189 2.65 -9.71 -7.03
C LEU A 189 1.73 -8.51 -7.26
N ALA A 190 1.89 -7.49 -6.41
CA ALA A 190 1.45 -6.13 -6.71
C ALA A 190 2.67 -5.25 -6.97
N VAL A 191 2.66 -4.51 -8.06
CA VAL A 191 3.75 -3.63 -8.45
C VAL A 191 3.22 -2.23 -8.76
N ALA A 192 3.96 -1.20 -8.34
CA ALA A 192 3.57 0.19 -8.51
C ALA A 192 4.63 1.01 -9.24
N SER A 193 4.20 2.03 -9.98
CA SER A 193 5.07 2.97 -10.66
C SER A 193 5.28 4.23 -9.82
N LYS A 194 6.55 4.63 -9.67
CA LYS A 194 6.90 5.86 -8.98
C LYS A 194 6.46 7.06 -9.84
N LYS A 195 5.79 8.04 -9.24
CA LYS A 195 5.52 9.31 -9.90
C LYS A 195 6.83 10.00 -10.32
N PRO A 196 6.90 10.63 -11.50
CA PRO A 196 8.03 11.48 -11.85
C PRO A 196 8.26 12.57 -10.81
N GLU A 197 9.53 12.89 -10.50
CA GLU A 197 9.89 13.91 -9.50
C GLU A 197 9.33 15.32 -9.79
N SER A 198 9.04 15.63 -11.06
CA SER A 198 8.40 16.87 -11.48
C SER A 198 6.99 17.10 -10.90
N TYR A 199 6.31 16.05 -10.46
CA TYR A 199 4.99 16.16 -9.82
C TYR A 199 5.09 16.58 -8.35
N GLN A 200 6.22 16.31 -7.69
CA GLN A 200 6.44 16.67 -6.29
C GLN A 200 6.76 18.16 -6.09
N THR A 201 7.22 18.85 -7.14
CA THR A 201 7.56 20.28 -7.12
C THR A 201 6.36 21.18 -7.46
N SER A 202 5.44 20.75 -8.31
CA SER A 202 4.27 21.55 -8.68
C SER A 202 3.24 21.71 -7.54
N GLU A 203 3.18 20.77 -6.61
CA GLU A 203 2.32 20.88 -5.42
C GLU A 203 2.92 21.80 -4.36
N ARG A 204 4.25 22.05 -4.36
CA ARG A 204 4.90 23.00 -3.44
C ARG A 204 4.81 24.45 -3.93
N GLU A 205 4.77 24.67 -5.23
CA GLU A 205 4.67 26.04 -5.81
C GLU A 205 3.23 26.58 -5.86
N ALA A 206 2.21 25.73 -5.64
CA ALA A 206 0.82 26.17 -5.59
C ALA A 206 0.38 26.67 -4.21
N HIS A 207 1.26 26.66 -3.20
CA HIS A 207 0.99 27.07 -1.83
C HIS A 207 1.90 28.18 -1.29
N ASP A 208 2.72 28.81 -2.16
CA ASP A 208 3.41 30.09 -1.91
C ASP A 208 2.64 31.23 -2.65
#